data_cb692de71bf901518f9f493cfd71fb43
#
_entry.id   cb692de71bf901518f9f493cfd71fb43
#
_cell.length_a   1.000
_cell.length_b   1.000
_cell.length_c   1.000
_cell.angle_alpha   90.00
_cell.angle_beta   90.00
_cell.angle_gamma   90.00
#
_symmetry.space_group_name_H-M   'P 1'
#
loop_
_entity.id
_entity.type
_entity.pdbx_description
1 polymer ?
#
loop_
_entity_poly.entity_id
_entity_poly.type
_entity_poly.pdbx_seq_one_letter_code
_entity_poly.pdbx_strand_id
1 'polypeptide(L)'
;MKMLSIEQELKSNSYPGRGIIIGKSPDGKKAVTAYFIMGRSENSRNRVFVEDGEGIRTQAFDPSKLTDPSLIIYAPVRVLGNKTIVTNGDQTDTIYEGMDKQLTFEQSLRSREFEPDGPNYTPRISGVMHIENGNFNYAMSILKSNNGNPDSCNRYTFAYENPAAGEAHFIHTYMHDGNPLPSFEGEPKLVEVLDNMEEFADLLWNSLNEENKVSLFVRSIDIETGNYETKIVNKNK
;
A
#
# COMPACT_ATOMS: atom_id res chain seq x y z
N MET A 1 -4.50 20.53 6.81
CA MET A 1 -3.15 19.93 6.71
C MET A 1 -2.49 20.54 5.48
N LYS A 2 -1.16 20.77 5.48
CA LYS A 2 -0.45 21.25 4.28
C LYS A 2 -0.17 20.06 3.37
N MET A 3 -0.47 20.16 2.08
CA MET A 3 -0.10 19.14 1.08
C MET A 3 1.43 19.07 0.96
N LEU A 4 1.96 17.86 1.00
CA LEU A 4 3.39 17.56 0.92
C LEU A 4 3.75 17.06 -0.48
N SER A 5 4.99 17.26 -0.89
CA SER A 5 5.51 16.64 -2.10
C SER A 5 5.85 15.17 -1.82
N ILE A 6 5.18 14.27 -2.51
CA ILE A 6 5.45 12.82 -2.38
C ILE A 6 6.89 12.52 -2.81
N GLU A 7 7.42 13.22 -3.80
CA GLU A 7 8.81 13.11 -4.23
C GLU A 7 9.77 13.40 -3.09
N GLN A 8 9.55 14.53 -2.37
CA GLN A 8 10.41 14.92 -1.25
C GLN A 8 10.27 13.95 -0.07
N GLU A 9 9.05 13.51 0.24
CA GLU A 9 8.79 12.53 1.30
C GLU A 9 9.56 11.22 1.07
N LEU A 10 9.56 10.71 -0.18
CA LEU A 10 10.27 9.48 -0.52
C LEU A 10 11.80 9.69 -0.57
N LYS A 11 12.28 10.78 -1.15
CA LYS A 11 13.73 11.08 -1.23
C LYS A 11 14.35 11.35 0.14
N SER A 12 13.60 11.92 1.07
CA SER A 12 14.09 12.21 2.43
C SER A 12 14.08 10.99 3.38
N ASN A 13 13.38 9.90 2.99
CA ASN A 13 13.27 8.70 3.79
C ASN A 13 13.86 7.48 3.07
N SER A 14 15.03 7.04 3.48
CA SER A 14 15.73 5.92 2.84
C SER A 14 15.00 4.56 2.98
N TYR A 15 14.10 4.41 3.97
CA TYR A 15 13.39 3.17 4.23
C TYR A 15 11.99 3.36 4.85
N PRO A 16 10.99 3.85 4.12
CA PRO A 16 9.59 3.82 4.57
C PRO A 16 9.02 2.39 4.62
N GLY A 17 9.72 1.40 4.10
CA GLY A 17 9.34 -0.01 4.08
C GLY A 17 8.36 -0.34 2.98
N ARG A 18 7.08 -0.45 3.29
CA ARG A 18 5.97 -0.58 2.33
C ARG A 18 5.14 0.68 2.41
N GLY A 19 4.64 1.15 1.28
CA GLY A 19 3.81 2.35 1.23
C GLY A 19 2.60 2.19 0.34
N ILE A 20 1.47 2.74 0.78
CA ILE A 20 0.23 2.82 0.03
C ILE A 20 -0.12 4.30 -0.16
N ILE A 21 -0.44 4.68 -1.38
CA ILE A 21 -0.97 5.99 -1.75
C ILE A 21 -2.35 5.78 -2.36
N ILE A 22 -3.35 6.52 -1.91
CA ILE A 22 -4.69 6.52 -2.50
C ILE A 22 -5.18 7.97 -2.58
N GLY A 23 -5.76 8.35 -3.72
CA GLY A 23 -6.28 9.68 -3.92
C GLY A 23 -7.02 9.88 -5.23
N LYS A 24 -7.26 11.14 -5.57
CA LYS A 24 -7.99 11.58 -6.76
C LYS A 24 -7.10 12.43 -7.65
N SER A 25 -7.10 12.15 -8.95
CA SER A 25 -6.31 12.90 -9.93
C SER A 25 -6.62 14.40 -9.91
N PRO A 26 -5.68 15.27 -10.32
CA PRO A 26 -5.89 16.72 -10.42
C PRO A 26 -7.06 17.13 -11.30
N ASP A 27 -7.35 16.40 -12.38
CA ASP A 27 -8.52 16.64 -13.24
C ASP A 27 -9.85 16.15 -12.61
N GLY A 28 -9.78 15.47 -11.45
CA GLY A 28 -10.91 14.95 -10.71
C GLY A 28 -11.59 13.72 -11.30
N LYS A 29 -11.06 13.13 -12.38
CA LYS A 29 -11.72 12.06 -13.13
C LYS A 29 -11.28 10.67 -12.75
N LYS A 30 -10.10 10.53 -12.16
CA LYS A 30 -9.51 9.21 -11.85
C LYS A 30 -9.29 9.04 -10.36
N ALA A 31 -9.62 7.85 -9.86
CA ALA A 31 -9.11 7.35 -8.60
C ALA A 31 -7.74 6.74 -8.83
N VAL A 32 -6.75 7.10 -8.01
CA VAL A 32 -5.36 6.68 -8.17
C VAL A 32 -4.92 5.91 -6.94
N THR A 33 -4.25 4.78 -7.13
CA THR A 33 -3.57 4.08 -6.06
C THR A 33 -2.18 3.65 -6.47
N ALA A 34 -1.25 3.69 -5.53
CA ALA A 34 0.08 3.13 -5.69
C ALA A 34 0.43 2.29 -4.47
N TYR A 35 1.18 1.21 -4.70
CA TYR A 35 1.76 0.37 -3.67
C TYR A 35 3.20 0.03 -4.02
N PHE A 36 4.13 0.25 -3.10
CA PHE A 36 5.51 -0.16 -3.27
C PHE A 36 6.01 -1.03 -2.12
N ILE A 37 6.98 -1.87 -2.44
CA ILE A 37 7.74 -2.63 -1.45
C ILE A 37 9.22 -2.27 -1.54
N MET A 38 9.84 -2.21 -0.36
CA MET A 38 11.28 -2.11 -0.18
C MET A 38 11.78 -3.29 0.65
N GLY A 39 13.07 -3.60 0.56
CA GLY A 39 13.70 -4.71 1.28
C GLY A 39 15.14 -4.40 1.65
N ARG A 40 15.55 -4.80 2.86
CA ARG A 40 16.95 -4.70 3.32
C ARG A 40 17.68 -6.04 3.30
N SER A 41 16.97 -7.15 3.51
CA SER A 41 17.53 -8.51 3.45
C SER A 41 17.47 -9.10 2.05
N GLU A 42 18.30 -10.10 1.77
CA GLU A 42 18.29 -10.84 0.50
C GLU A 42 16.90 -11.45 0.23
N ASN A 43 16.31 -12.10 1.23
CA ASN A 43 14.97 -12.68 1.12
C ASN A 43 13.90 -11.63 0.81
N SER A 44 13.93 -10.46 1.47
CA SER A 44 12.97 -9.39 1.23
C SER A 44 13.13 -8.72 -0.14
N ARG A 45 14.34 -8.72 -0.72
CA ARG A 45 14.65 -8.20 -2.07
C ARG A 45 14.36 -9.20 -3.18
N ASN A 46 14.24 -10.48 -2.86
CA ASN A 46 14.00 -11.56 -3.82
C ASN A 46 12.52 -11.65 -4.20
N ARG A 47 11.91 -10.53 -4.62
CA ARG A 47 10.50 -10.44 -4.97
C ARG A 47 10.28 -9.64 -6.24
N VAL A 48 9.20 -9.99 -6.93
CA VAL A 48 8.61 -9.24 -8.04
C VAL A 48 7.10 -9.18 -7.86
N PHE A 49 6.46 -8.16 -8.42
CA PHE A 49 5.01 -8.12 -8.63
C PHE A 49 4.69 -8.75 -9.98
N VAL A 50 3.68 -9.59 -10.00
CA VAL A 50 3.10 -10.16 -11.21
C VAL A 50 1.60 -9.96 -11.21
N GLU A 51 1.00 -9.82 -12.39
CA GLU A 51 -0.46 -9.75 -12.53
C GLU A 51 -1.11 -11.04 -12.04
N ASP A 52 -2.27 -10.90 -11.39
CA ASP A 52 -3.09 -11.99 -10.89
C ASP A 52 -4.57 -11.61 -11.03
N GLY A 53 -5.16 -11.96 -12.18
CA GLY A 53 -6.48 -11.49 -12.58
C GLY A 53 -6.53 -9.96 -12.66
N GLU A 54 -7.49 -9.35 -11.98
CA GLU A 54 -7.58 -7.88 -11.85
C GLU A 54 -6.66 -7.31 -10.75
N GLY A 55 -5.99 -8.15 -9.99
CA GLY A 55 -5.07 -7.78 -8.93
C GLY A 55 -3.62 -8.03 -9.29
N ILE A 56 -2.78 -8.09 -8.25
CA ILE A 56 -1.39 -8.51 -8.37
C ILE A 56 -1.02 -9.43 -7.20
N ARG A 57 -0.01 -10.27 -7.39
CA ARG A 57 0.62 -11.03 -6.31
C ARG A 57 2.12 -10.81 -6.27
N THR A 58 2.72 -11.03 -5.13
CA THR A 58 4.17 -11.16 -5.01
C THR A 58 4.60 -12.56 -5.45
N GLN A 59 5.78 -12.64 -6.05
CA GLN A 59 6.43 -13.89 -6.42
C GLN A 59 7.92 -13.79 -6.10
N ALA A 60 8.55 -14.90 -5.73
CA ALA A 60 10.00 -14.96 -5.63
C ALA A 60 10.60 -14.75 -7.02
N PHE A 61 11.58 -13.85 -7.14
CA PHE A 61 12.35 -13.67 -8.36
C PHE A 61 13.21 -14.90 -8.65
N ASP A 62 13.93 -15.36 -7.64
CA ASP A 62 14.67 -16.60 -7.65
C ASP A 62 14.12 -17.58 -6.62
N PRO A 63 13.31 -18.58 -7.03
CA PRO A 63 12.72 -19.54 -6.11
C PRO A 63 13.73 -20.33 -5.28
N SER A 64 14.97 -20.51 -5.78
CA SER A 64 16.02 -21.25 -5.07
C SER A 64 16.54 -20.51 -3.83
N LYS A 65 16.32 -19.18 -3.77
CA LYS A 65 16.69 -18.31 -2.65
C LYS A 65 15.56 -18.01 -1.68
N LEU A 66 14.37 -18.57 -1.91
CA LEU A 66 13.23 -18.39 -1.04
C LEU A 66 13.38 -19.22 0.23
N THR A 67 13.62 -18.56 1.36
CA THR A 67 13.81 -19.23 2.66
C THR A 67 12.52 -19.36 3.45
N ASP A 68 11.72 -18.30 3.51
CA ASP A 68 10.43 -18.28 4.21
C ASP A 68 9.42 -17.45 3.39
N PRO A 69 8.38 -18.07 2.82
CA PRO A 69 7.36 -17.38 2.05
C PRO A 69 6.31 -16.64 2.89
N SER A 70 6.17 -16.95 4.17
CA SER A 70 4.99 -16.61 4.98
C SER A 70 4.69 -15.10 5.07
N LEU A 71 5.72 -14.24 5.10
CA LEU A 71 5.56 -12.78 5.19
C LEU A 71 5.89 -12.04 3.89
N ILE A 72 6.27 -12.76 2.83
CA ILE A 72 6.73 -12.13 1.59
C ILE A 72 5.94 -12.54 0.35
N ILE A 73 5.22 -13.66 0.37
CA ILE A 73 4.37 -14.13 -0.73
C ILE A 73 2.90 -13.96 -0.34
N TYR A 74 2.23 -13.02 -1.01
CA TYR A 74 0.82 -12.67 -0.79
C TYR A 74 0.28 -11.92 -2.01
N ALA A 75 -1.03 -11.67 -2.07
CA ALA A 75 -1.66 -10.82 -3.06
C ALA A 75 -1.81 -9.40 -2.51
N PRO A 76 -0.93 -8.44 -2.83
CA PRO A 76 -1.05 -7.07 -2.29
C PRO A 76 -2.26 -6.31 -2.82
N VAL A 77 -2.77 -6.68 -3.99
CA VAL A 77 -3.95 -6.03 -4.57
C VAL A 77 -4.96 -7.08 -5.00
N ARG A 78 -6.20 -6.95 -4.54
CA ARG A 78 -7.35 -7.72 -4.99
C ARG A 78 -8.53 -6.80 -5.31
N VAL A 79 -9.36 -7.21 -6.25
CA VAL A 79 -10.57 -6.49 -6.64
C VAL A 79 -11.80 -7.30 -6.25
N LEU A 80 -12.77 -6.67 -5.59
CA LEU A 80 -14.05 -7.22 -5.22
C LEU A 80 -15.16 -6.32 -5.77
N GLY A 81 -15.69 -6.66 -6.94
CA GLY A 81 -16.66 -5.82 -7.63
C GLY A 81 -16.10 -4.41 -7.89
N ASN A 82 -16.74 -3.40 -7.32
CA ASN A 82 -16.32 -1.99 -7.45
C ASN A 82 -15.31 -1.53 -6.36
N LYS A 83 -14.68 -2.47 -5.67
CA LYS A 83 -13.70 -2.18 -4.62
C LYS A 83 -12.31 -2.70 -5.00
N THR A 84 -11.30 -1.86 -4.83
CA THR A 84 -9.89 -2.25 -4.94
C THR A 84 -9.27 -2.25 -3.54
N ILE A 85 -8.77 -3.40 -3.13
CA ILE A 85 -8.13 -3.62 -1.81
C ILE A 85 -6.63 -3.65 -2.04
N VAL A 86 -5.87 -2.88 -1.24
CA VAL A 86 -4.40 -2.78 -1.32
C VAL A 86 -3.81 -2.94 0.06
N THR A 87 -2.85 -3.87 0.25
CA THR A 87 -2.21 -4.09 1.55
C THR A 87 -0.73 -4.50 1.42
N ASN A 88 -0.03 -4.51 2.56
CA ASN A 88 1.36 -4.96 2.63
C ASN A 88 1.54 -6.42 3.07
N GLY A 89 0.48 -7.23 3.09
CA GLY A 89 0.58 -8.61 3.56
C GLY A 89 -0.66 -9.44 3.22
N ASP A 90 -0.74 -10.63 3.80
CA ASP A 90 -1.83 -11.59 3.58
C ASP A 90 -3.20 -11.16 4.14
N GLN A 91 -3.27 -10.04 4.87
CA GLN A 91 -4.54 -9.47 5.29
C GLN A 91 -5.39 -8.98 4.11
N THR A 92 -4.85 -8.90 2.89
CA THR A 92 -5.66 -8.66 1.68
C THR A 92 -6.76 -9.68 1.53
N ASP A 93 -6.44 -10.96 1.70
CA ASP A 93 -7.41 -12.05 1.61
C ASP A 93 -8.44 -11.96 2.75
N THR A 94 -7.99 -11.62 3.96
CA THR A 94 -8.89 -11.42 5.10
C THR A 94 -9.91 -10.29 4.84
N ILE A 95 -9.46 -9.17 4.27
CA ILE A 95 -10.35 -8.06 3.91
C ILE A 95 -11.29 -8.47 2.78
N TYR A 96 -10.76 -9.11 1.73
CA TYR A 96 -11.55 -9.58 0.60
C TYR A 96 -12.67 -10.52 1.05
N GLU A 97 -12.34 -11.58 1.80
CA GLU A 97 -13.32 -12.55 2.29
C GLU A 97 -14.31 -11.95 3.28
N GLY A 98 -13.86 -11.02 4.13
CA GLY A 98 -14.74 -10.32 5.07
C GLY A 98 -15.75 -9.45 4.35
N MET A 99 -15.29 -8.64 3.41
CA MET A 99 -16.16 -7.75 2.64
C MET A 99 -17.09 -8.51 1.68
N ASP A 100 -16.66 -9.65 1.13
CA ASP A 100 -17.52 -10.56 0.36
C ASP A 100 -18.67 -11.11 1.22
N LYS A 101 -18.43 -11.33 2.52
CA LYS A 101 -19.42 -11.69 3.53
C LYS A 101 -20.15 -10.48 4.12
N GLN A 102 -20.07 -9.30 3.49
CA GLN A 102 -20.74 -8.05 3.89
C GLN A 102 -20.25 -7.44 5.20
N LEU A 103 -19.06 -7.81 5.71
CA LEU A 103 -18.42 -7.08 6.78
C LEU A 103 -17.87 -5.75 6.26
N THR A 104 -17.77 -4.76 7.14
CA THR A 104 -17.06 -3.52 6.82
C THR A 104 -15.55 -3.77 6.71
N PHE A 105 -14.82 -2.84 6.10
CA PHE A 105 -13.36 -2.87 6.05
C PHE A 105 -12.74 -3.03 7.44
N GLU A 106 -13.20 -2.24 8.40
CA GLU A 106 -12.72 -2.29 9.79
C GLU A 106 -13.07 -3.63 10.47
N GLN A 107 -14.30 -4.13 10.29
CA GLN A 107 -14.72 -5.41 10.85
C GLN A 107 -13.89 -6.57 10.31
N SER A 108 -13.55 -6.56 9.02
CA SER A 108 -12.73 -7.56 8.37
C SER A 108 -11.33 -7.64 8.98
N LEU A 109 -10.78 -6.52 9.44
CA LEU A 109 -9.44 -6.46 10.05
C LEU A 109 -9.39 -6.84 11.54
N ARG A 110 -10.53 -7.10 12.20
CA ARG A 110 -10.55 -7.35 13.66
C ARG A 110 -9.79 -8.60 14.08
N SER A 111 -9.68 -9.60 13.22
CA SER A 111 -8.93 -10.84 13.46
C SER A 111 -7.42 -10.71 13.19
N ARG A 112 -6.97 -9.55 12.70
CA ARG A 112 -5.56 -9.34 12.32
C ARG A 112 -4.86 -8.39 13.28
N GLU A 113 -3.56 -8.57 13.39
CA GLU A 113 -2.65 -7.70 14.14
C GLU A 113 -1.47 -7.33 13.24
N PHE A 114 -0.44 -6.68 13.76
CA PHE A 114 0.83 -6.46 13.08
C PHE A 114 1.54 -7.80 12.77
N GLU A 115 2.62 -7.75 11.97
CA GLU A 115 3.39 -8.97 11.64
C GLU A 115 4.16 -9.49 12.87
N PRO A 116 4.27 -10.83 13.06
CA PRO A 116 4.93 -11.41 14.23
C PRO A 116 6.47 -11.47 14.06
N ASP A 117 7.06 -10.44 13.47
CA ASP A 117 8.48 -10.33 13.10
C ASP A 117 9.29 -9.50 14.12
N GLY A 118 9.22 -9.89 15.41
CA GLY A 118 10.03 -9.19 16.42
C GLY A 118 11.52 -9.06 16.05
N PRO A 119 12.17 -7.95 16.40
CA PRO A 119 11.70 -6.86 17.22
C PRO A 119 10.95 -5.74 16.47
N ASN A 120 10.79 -5.82 15.14
CA ASN A 120 10.18 -4.75 14.34
C ASN A 120 8.66 -4.70 14.50
N TYR A 121 8.02 -5.88 14.65
CA TYR A 121 6.55 -5.99 14.67
C TYR A 121 5.93 -5.14 13.56
N THR A 122 6.32 -5.47 12.32
CA THR A 122 5.99 -4.69 11.11
C THR A 122 4.50 -4.34 11.07
N PRO A 123 4.15 -3.06 10.99
CA PRO A 123 2.76 -2.66 10.86
C PRO A 123 2.08 -3.25 9.63
N ARG A 124 0.84 -3.68 9.77
CA ARG A 124 -0.02 -4.01 8.64
C ARG A 124 -0.74 -2.76 8.20
N ILE A 125 -0.42 -2.27 7.01
CA ILE A 125 -1.11 -1.15 6.37
C ILE A 125 -2.05 -1.69 5.31
N SER A 126 -3.23 -1.09 5.21
CA SER A 126 -4.27 -1.50 4.27
C SER A 126 -5.00 -0.29 3.73
N GLY A 127 -5.49 -0.39 2.50
CA GLY A 127 -6.38 0.57 1.87
C GLY A 127 -7.50 -0.15 1.13
N VAL A 128 -8.67 0.46 1.08
CA VAL A 128 -9.78 0.06 0.23
C VAL A 128 -10.32 1.29 -0.49
N MET A 129 -10.40 1.18 -1.80
CA MET A 129 -11.04 2.16 -2.68
C MET A 129 -12.41 1.64 -3.06
N HIS A 130 -13.41 2.53 -3.11
CA HIS A 130 -14.76 2.22 -3.54
C HIS A 130 -15.19 3.24 -4.59
N ILE A 131 -15.55 2.75 -5.78
CA ILE A 131 -16.03 3.56 -6.90
C ILE A 131 -17.42 3.07 -7.27
N GLU A 132 -18.42 3.92 -7.13
CA GLU A 132 -19.80 3.56 -7.44
C GLU A 132 -20.58 4.78 -7.97
N ASN A 133 -21.21 4.62 -9.14
CA ASN A 133 -22.07 5.65 -9.76
C ASN A 133 -21.40 7.03 -9.86
N GLY A 134 -20.15 7.09 -10.32
CA GLY A 134 -19.38 8.33 -10.42
C GLY A 134 -18.88 8.90 -9.09
N ASN A 135 -19.10 8.19 -7.97
CA ASN A 135 -18.60 8.58 -6.65
C ASN A 135 -17.36 7.76 -6.30
N PHE A 136 -16.41 8.41 -5.65
CA PHE A 136 -15.19 7.80 -5.15
C PHE A 136 -14.97 8.13 -3.68
N ASN A 137 -14.75 7.12 -2.89
CA ASN A 137 -14.28 7.22 -1.51
C ASN A 137 -13.26 6.12 -1.21
N TYR A 138 -12.54 6.26 -0.12
CA TYR A 138 -11.58 5.24 0.32
C TYR A 138 -11.37 5.30 1.82
N ALA A 139 -10.84 4.20 2.35
CA ALA A 139 -10.37 4.12 3.72
C ALA A 139 -8.97 3.51 3.77
N MET A 140 -8.19 3.92 4.75
CA MET A 140 -6.86 3.39 5.05
C MET A 140 -6.82 2.91 6.50
N SER A 141 -6.01 1.90 6.79
CA SER A 141 -5.85 1.35 8.13
C SER A 141 -4.39 1.02 8.42
N ILE A 142 -4.03 1.12 9.68
CA ILE A 142 -2.78 0.59 10.23
C ILE A 142 -3.04 -0.19 11.51
N LEU A 143 -2.48 -1.41 11.57
CA LEU A 143 -2.42 -2.26 12.75
C LEU A 143 -0.95 -2.29 13.16
N LYS A 144 -0.63 -1.79 14.34
CA LYS A 144 0.76 -1.72 14.83
C LYS A 144 0.88 -2.07 16.30
N SER A 145 2.06 -2.53 16.70
CA SER A 145 2.35 -2.78 18.10
C SER A 145 2.28 -1.48 18.92
N ASN A 146 1.86 -1.58 20.15
CA ASN A 146 1.91 -0.46 21.10
C ASN A 146 3.34 -0.34 21.65
N ASN A 147 4.13 0.53 21.03
CA ASN A 147 5.54 0.77 21.42
C ASN A 147 6.40 -0.51 21.47
N GLY A 148 6.23 -1.41 20.49
CA GLY A 148 6.98 -2.66 20.42
C GLY A 148 6.50 -3.75 21.39
N ASN A 149 5.35 -3.56 22.06
CA ASN A 149 4.75 -4.59 22.90
C ASN A 149 4.07 -5.66 22.02
N PRO A 150 4.52 -6.93 22.06
CA PRO A 150 3.94 -8.01 21.25
C PRO A 150 2.49 -8.35 21.62
N ASP A 151 2.06 -8.04 22.83
CA ASP A 151 0.73 -8.40 23.35
C ASP A 151 -0.30 -7.26 23.23
N SER A 152 0.06 -6.16 22.55
CA SER A 152 -0.80 -4.97 22.44
C SER A 152 -0.80 -4.40 21.03
N CYS A 153 -1.96 -4.46 20.37
CA CYS A 153 -2.17 -3.95 19.02
C CYS A 153 -3.00 -2.68 19.01
N ASN A 154 -2.43 -1.59 18.50
CA ASN A 154 -3.15 -0.37 18.17
C ASN A 154 -3.74 -0.46 16.77
N ARG A 155 -5.02 -0.08 16.62
CA ARG A 155 -5.80 -0.16 15.38
C ARG A 155 -6.34 1.21 15.02
N TYR A 156 -5.97 1.72 13.86
CA TYR A 156 -6.46 3.00 13.35
C TYR A 156 -7.06 2.81 11.98
N THR A 157 -8.20 3.47 11.75
CA THR A 157 -8.86 3.52 10.45
C THR A 157 -9.16 4.99 10.14
N PHE A 158 -8.83 5.41 8.91
CA PHE A 158 -9.00 6.75 8.38
C PHE A 158 -9.91 6.64 7.15
N ALA A 159 -11.05 7.32 7.17
CA ALA A 159 -12.00 7.31 6.07
C ALA A 159 -12.02 8.67 5.36
N TYR A 160 -12.03 8.65 4.04
CA TYR A 160 -12.00 9.83 3.18
C TYR A 160 -13.20 9.79 2.23
N GLU A 161 -14.19 10.61 2.52
CA GLU A 161 -15.38 10.77 1.71
C GLU A 161 -15.24 11.98 0.78
N ASN A 162 -15.60 11.82 -0.48
CA ASN A 162 -15.52 12.88 -1.49
C ASN A 162 -14.15 13.57 -1.54
N PRO A 163 -13.03 12.82 -1.74
CA PRO A 163 -11.70 13.41 -1.75
C PRO A 163 -11.59 14.50 -2.82
N ALA A 164 -10.86 15.56 -2.49
CA ALA A 164 -10.65 16.67 -3.42
C ALA A 164 -9.74 16.27 -4.58
N ALA A 165 -9.93 16.90 -5.74
CA ALA A 165 -9.08 16.70 -6.89
C ALA A 165 -7.63 17.12 -6.59
N GLY A 166 -6.67 16.28 -6.97
CA GLY A 166 -5.24 16.48 -6.75
C GLY A 166 -4.73 16.06 -5.37
N GLU A 167 -5.62 15.59 -4.48
CA GLU A 167 -5.25 15.12 -3.14
C GLU A 167 -5.16 13.60 -3.06
N ALA A 168 -4.10 13.13 -2.40
CA ALA A 168 -3.94 11.75 -2.02
C ALA A 168 -3.43 11.63 -0.58
N HIS A 169 -3.61 10.46 0.01
CA HIS A 169 -3.09 10.14 1.33
C HIS A 169 -2.07 9.01 1.23
N PHE A 170 -0.94 9.21 1.90
CA PHE A 170 0.19 8.29 1.94
C PHE A 170 0.38 7.71 3.34
N ILE A 171 0.28 6.38 3.45
CA ILE A 171 0.60 5.62 4.66
C ILE A 171 1.74 4.65 4.36
N HIS A 172 2.64 4.47 5.32
CA HIS A 172 3.78 3.57 5.17
C HIS A 172 4.09 2.83 6.47
N THR A 173 4.92 1.79 6.41
CA THR A 173 5.12 0.94 7.59
C THR A 173 6.06 1.54 8.62
N TYR A 174 7.12 2.24 8.21
CA TYR A 174 8.17 2.74 9.11
C TYR A 174 8.43 4.23 8.94
N MET A 175 8.60 4.93 10.05
CA MET A 175 8.92 6.37 10.05
C MET A 175 10.22 6.69 9.31
N HIS A 176 11.24 5.85 9.47
CA HIS A 176 12.55 5.95 8.84
C HIS A 176 13.32 4.64 8.99
N ASP A 177 14.52 4.54 8.44
CA ASP A 177 15.42 3.42 8.67
C ASP A 177 15.90 3.37 10.13
N GLY A 178 16.15 2.17 10.66
CA GLY A 178 16.54 1.97 12.04
C GLY A 178 16.72 0.50 12.43
N ASN A 179 17.08 0.25 13.68
CA ASN A 179 17.16 -1.08 14.28
C ASN A 179 16.85 -1.01 15.79
N PRO A 180 15.62 -1.42 16.23
CA PRO A 180 14.51 -1.85 15.40
C PRO A 180 13.96 -0.72 14.53
N LEU A 181 13.17 -1.08 13.50
CA LEU A 181 12.51 -0.12 12.63
C LEU A 181 11.34 0.56 13.38
N PRO A 182 11.30 1.90 13.48
CA PRO A 182 10.20 2.58 14.15
C PRO A 182 8.94 2.56 13.31
N SER A 183 7.83 2.08 13.89
CA SER A 183 6.52 2.06 13.23
C SER A 183 6.05 3.46 12.84
N PHE A 184 5.30 3.56 11.73
CA PHE A 184 4.64 4.80 11.32
C PHE A 184 3.74 5.36 12.43
N GLU A 185 3.75 6.68 12.59
CA GLU A 185 2.96 7.42 13.56
C GLU A 185 2.17 8.55 12.90
N GLY A 186 1.03 8.86 13.50
CA GLY A 186 0.14 9.93 13.03
C GLY A 186 -0.88 9.48 11.99
N GLU A 187 -1.47 10.46 11.32
CA GLU A 187 -2.41 10.27 10.22
C GLU A 187 -1.67 10.02 8.91
N PRO A 188 -2.31 9.35 7.91
CA PRO A 188 -1.76 9.30 6.55
C PRO A 188 -1.45 10.70 6.04
N LYS A 189 -0.27 10.86 5.45
CA LYS A 189 0.23 12.16 4.97
C LYS A 189 -0.54 12.62 3.75
N LEU A 190 -1.05 13.85 3.76
CA LEU A 190 -1.66 14.48 2.58
C LEU A 190 -0.57 14.82 1.58
N VAL A 191 -0.63 14.23 0.36
CA VAL A 191 0.36 14.36 -0.70
C VAL A 191 -0.30 14.69 -2.04
N GLU A 192 0.50 15.27 -2.96
CA GLU A 192 0.06 15.45 -4.34
C GLU A 192 0.07 14.13 -5.13
N VAL A 193 -0.72 14.11 -6.20
CA VAL A 193 -0.76 13.05 -7.21
C VAL A 193 -0.76 13.67 -8.60
N LEU A 194 -0.27 12.96 -9.62
CA LEU A 194 -0.25 13.45 -11.01
C LEU A 194 -1.42 12.87 -11.83
N ASP A 195 -1.84 13.60 -12.88
CA ASP A 195 -2.89 13.14 -13.82
C ASP A 195 -2.41 11.96 -14.67
N ASN A 196 -1.17 12.03 -15.12
CA ASN A 196 -0.55 11.00 -15.94
C ASN A 196 0.00 9.88 -15.07
N MET A 197 -0.57 8.67 -15.21
CA MET A 197 -0.18 7.50 -14.42
C MET A 197 1.28 7.09 -14.67
N GLU A 198 1.75 7.15 -15.92
CA GLU A 198 3.14 6.78 -16.26
C GLU A 198 4.14 7.73 -15.61
N GLU A 199 3.89 9.04 -15.70
CA GLU A 199 4.72 10.06 -15.05
C GLU A 199 4.69 9.89 -13.52
N PHE A 200 3.53 9.57 -12.94
CA PHE A 200 3.41 9.34 -11.51
C PHE A 200 4.19 8.10 -11.06
N ALA A 201 4.09 6.99 -11.82
CA ALA A 201 4.86 5.78 -11.56
C ALA A 201 6.37 6.04 -11.65
N ASP A 202 6.83 6.76 -12.67
CA ASP A 202 8.23 7.11 -12.85
C ASP A 202 8.74 8.03 -11.72
N LEU A 203 7.94 9.02 -11.33
CA LEU A 203 8.25 9.89 -10.19
C LEU A 203 8.42 9.09 -8.90
N LEU A 204 7.47 8.21 -8.57
CA LEU A 204 7.54 7.37 -7.38
C LEU A 204 8.77 6.45 -7.42
N TRP A 205 8.97 5.73 -8.55
CA TRP A 205 10.07 4.78 -8.70
C TRP A 205 11.45 5.43 -8.57
N ASN A 206 11.62 6.63 -9.16
CA ASN A 206 12.87 7.37 -9.12
C ASN A 206 13.11 8.09 -7.77
N SER A 207 12.07 8.24 -6.96
CA SER A 207 12.16 8.85 -5.63
C SER A 207 12.45 7.85 -4.52
N LEU A 208 12.15 6.56 -4.74
CA LEU A 208 12.50 5.49 -3.80
C LEU A 208 14.02 5.28 -3.74
N ASN A 209 14.53 5.01 -2.54
CA ASN A 209 15.95 4.70 -2.34
C ASN A 209 16.39 3.55 -3.25
N GLU A 210 17.44 3.77 -4.05
CA GLU A 210 17.89 2.86 -5.10
C GLU A 210 18.28 1.47 -4.58
N GLU A 211 18.92 1.40 -3.42
CA GLU A 211 19.38 0.13 -2.86
C GLU A 211 18.24 -0.71 -2.31
N ASN A 212 17.22 -0.05 -1.75
CA ASN A 212 16.15 -0.70 -1.00
C ASN A 212 14.88 -0.95 -1.81
N LYS A 213 14.63 -0.21 -2.89
CA LYS A 213 13.43 -0.42 -3.72
C LYS A 213 13.39 -1.82 -4.34
N VAL A 214 12.22 -2.42 -4.38
CA VAL A 214 12.01 -3.78 -4.90
C VAL A 214 10.98 -3.81 -6.01
N SER A 215 9.75 -3.38 -5.74
CA SER A 215 8.66 -3.34 -6.72
C SER A 215 7.70 -2.20 -6.44
N LEU A 216 7.08 -1.70 -7.50
CA LEU A 216 6.04 -0.67 -7.48
C LEU A 216 4.87 -1.11 -8.35
N PHE A 217 3.67 -0.89 -7.85
CA PHE A 217 2.40 -0.99 -8.57
C PHE A 217 1.74 0.39 -8.54
N VAL A 218 1.21 0.84 -9.68
CA VAL A 218 0.38 2.04 -9.80
C VAL A 218 -0.85 1.68 -10.63
N ARG A 219 -2.02 2.14 -10.21
CA ARG A 219 -3.27 2.00 -10.95
C ARG A 219 -4.03 3.32 -10.95
N SER A 220 -4.58 3.69 -12.11
CA SER A 220 -5.58 4.72 -12.23
C SER A 220 -6.89 4.11 -12.73
N ILE A 221 -8.02 4.52 -12.14
CA ILE A 221 -9.34 4.01 -12.45
C ILE A 221 -10.23 5.20 -12.79
N ASP A 222 -10.81 5.22 -13.97
CA ASP A 222 -11.80 6.23 -14.35
C ASP A 222 -13.05 6.09 -13.48
N ILE A 223 -13.43 7.16 -12.78
CA ILE A 223 -14.48 7.13 -11.76
C ILE A 223 -15.88 6.92 -12.38
N GLU A 224 -16.08 7.40 -13.61
CA GLU A 224 -17.37 7.27 -14.31
C GLU A 224 -17.56 5.88 -14.94
N THR A 225 -16.50 5.34 -15.56
CA THR A 225 -16.59 4.11 -16.37
C THR A 225 -16.10 2.86 -15.65
N GLY A 226 -15.27 3.03 -14.60
CA GLY A 226 -14.58 1.92 -13.93
C GLY A 226 -13.40 1.34 -14.72
N ASN A 227 -13.11 1.85 -15.93
CA ASN A 227 -11.96 1.41 -16.71
C ASN A 227 -10.65 1.77 -15.99
N TYR A 228 -9.68 0.86 -16.01
CA TYR A 228 -8.41 1.10 -15.32
C TYR A 228 -7.20 0.82 -16.20
N GLU A 229 -6.13 1.48 -15.83
CA GLU A 229 -4.78 1.25 -16.34
C GLU A 229 -3.87 0.86 -15.18
N THR A 230 -2.93 -0.05 -15.42
CA THR A 230 -2.01 -0.54 -14.39
C THR A 230 -0.56 -0.50 -14.90
N LYS A 231 0.35 -0.04 -14.05
CA LYS A 231 1.79 -0.11 -14.26
C LYS A 231 2.45 -0.90 -13.13
N ILE A 232 3.28 -1.87 -13.49
CA ILE A 232 4.15 -2.61 -12.57
C ILE A 232 5.60 -2.32 -12.93
N VAL A 233 6.40 -1.95 -11.94
CA VAL A 233 7.84 -1.78 -12.07
C VAL A 233 8.54 -2.69 -11.07
N ASN A 234 9.42 -3.55 -11.55
CA ASN A 234 10.23 -4.45 -10.72
C ASN A 234 11.72 -4.11 -10.90
N LYS A 235 12.48 -4.13 -9.80
CA LYS A 235 13.94 -3.99 -9.85
C LYS A 235 14.59 -5.24 -10.44
N ASN A 236 14.13 -6.40 -9.99
CA ASN A 236 14.51 -7.69 -10.55
C ASN A 236 13.72 -7.94 -11.84
N LYS A 237 14.42 -8.40 -12.91
CA LYS A 237 13.83 -8.64 -14.24
C LYS A 237 14.19 -10.04 -14.70
#